data_bdecaf7f0fe1f8857a23f6f07c66abc1
#
_entry.id   bdecaf7f0fe1f8857a23f6f07c66abc1
#
_cell.length_a   1.000
_cell.length_b   1.000
_cell.length_c   1.000
_cell.angle_alpha   90.00
_cell.angle_beta   90.00
_cell.angle_gamma   90.00
#
_symmetry.space_group_name_H-M   'P 1'
#
loop_
_entity.id
_entity.type
_entity.pdbx_description
1 polymer ?
#
loop_
_entity_poly.entity_id
_entity_poly.type
_entity_poly.pdbx_seq_one_letter_code
_entity_poly.pdbx_strand_id
1 'polypeptide(L)'
;MLLLTISVTAAPAAGASPVNQGREYYEQRGDVIWEIPNREKIIALTFDDGPDPEDTPQILDLLKQYHAKATFFVVGKQVQEHPELAKRQVAEGHELANHTFDHMYFNRRSSPEVIVRELRETQEAIYQVTGKKTYLFRPPGGYYNDRMIQICKKEGYLVVMWSWHQDTWDWNRPGVAKIVNKVLNNARNGDIVLMHDHVEGKSQTVDALKQILPELQKRGYRFVTVSELVEYNIP
;
A
#
# COMPACT_ATOMS: atom_id res chain seq x y z
N MET A 1 36.45 -55.62 -8.44
CA MET A 1 35.94 -54.81 -9.56
C MET A 1 34.68 -54.09 -9.08
N LEU A 2 34.88 -52.84 -8.62
CA LEU A 2 33.83 -52.05 -7.99
C LEU A 2 33.25 -51.12 -9.07
N LEU A 3 31.97 -51.32 -9.43
CA LEU A 3 31.26 -50.46 -10.39
C LEU A 3 30.75 -49.22 -9.65
N LEU A 4 31.33 -48.06 -9.95
CA LEU A 4 30.80 -46.76 -9.51
C LEU A 4 29.66 -46.37 -10.43
N THR A 5 28.43 -46.35 -9.90
CA THR A 5 27.26 -45.76 -10.59
C THR A 5 27.22 -44.25 -10.35
N ILE A 6 27.47 -43.48 -11.39
CA ILE A 6 27.32 -42.04 -11.39
C ILE A 6 25.84 -41.72 -11.58
N SER A 7 25.20 -41.21 -10.52
CA SER A 7 23.85 -40.66 -10.61
C SER A 7 23.93 -39.24 -11.20
N VAL A 8 23.45 -39.07 -12.41
CA VAL A 8 23.28 -37.76 -13.05
C VAL A 8 21.98 -37.18 -12.51
N THR A 9 22.08 -36.19 -11.63
CA THR A 9 20.91 -35.37 -11.24
C THR A 9 20.60 -34.42 -12.37
N ALA A 10 19.45 -34.59 -13.00
CA ALA A 10 18.93 -33.67 -14.02
C ALA A 10 18.66 -32.31 -13.37
N ALA A 11 19.23 -31.23 -13.93
CA ALA A 11 18.89 -29.89 -13.58
C ALA A 11 17.40 -29.63 -13.91
N PRO A 12 16.68 -28.84 -13.08
CA PRO A 12 15.28 -28.52 -13.38
C PRO A 12 15.19 -27.72 -14.68
N ALA A 13 14.26 -28.12 -15.54
CA ALA A 13 14.01 -27.48 -16.84
C ALA A 13 13.62 -26.02 -16.65
N ALA A 14 14.44 -25.13 -17.18
CA ALA A 14 14.09 -23.73 -17.37
C ALA A 14 12.98 -23.65 -18.41
N GLY A 15 11.74 -23.26 -18.01
CA GLY A 15 10.67 -23.03 -18.99
C GLY A 15 9.23 -23.22 -18.51
N ALA A 16 8.93 -23.15 -17.21
CA ALA A 16 7.55 -22.96 -16.80
C ALA A 16 7.20 -21.45 -16.92
N SER A 17 6.19 -21.14 -17.75
CA SER A 17 5.59 -19.78 -17.74
C SER A 17 5.24 -19.41 -16.31
N PRO A 18 5.55 -18.18 -15.84
CA PRO A 18 5.21 -17.80 -14.47
C PRO A 18 3.68 -17.85 -14.30
N VAL A 19 3.20 -18.87 -13.63
CA VAL A 19 1.82 -18.94 -13.18
C VAL A 19 1.66 -17.84 -12.14
N ASN A 20 0.72 -16.93 -12.34
CA ASN A 20 0.38 -15.94 -11.32
C ASN A 20 -0.17 -16.72 -10.12
N GLN A 21 0.61 -16.79 -9.04
CA GLN A 21 0.22 -17.48 -7.83
C GLN A 21 -0.92 -16.70 -7.12
N GLY A 22 -1.75 -17.42 -6.36
CA GLY A 22 -2.82 -16.79 -5.56
C GLY A 22 -2.27 -16.03 -4.35
N ARG A 23 -3.14 -15.26 -3.69
CA ARG A 23 -2.85 -14.46 -2.50
C ARG A 23 -2.14 -15.28 -1.41
N GLU A 24 -2.69 -16.47 -1.06
CA GLU A 24 -2.16 -17.33 -0.01
C GLU A 24 -0.67 -17.69 -0.20
N TYR A 25 -0.26 -17.91 -1.45
CA TYR A 25 1.13 -18.22 -1.77
C TYR A 25 2.09 -17.11 -1.33
N TYR A 26 1.73 -15.86 -1.57
CA TYR A 26 2.56 -14.71 -1.23
C TYR A 26 2.47 -14.34 0.25
N GLU A 27 1.31 -14.51 0.88
CA GLU A 27 1.12 -14.28 2.32
C GLU A 27 1.93 -15.27 3.16
N GLN A 28 1.89 -16.57 2.85
CA GLN A 28 2.67 -17.59 3.55
C GLN A 28 4.18 -17.36 3.47
N ARG A 29 4.65 -16.69 2.43
CA ARG A 29 6.06 -16.35 2.24
C ARG A 29 6.45 -15.01 2.88
N GLY A 30 5.47 -14.23 3.35
CA GLY A 30 5.70 -12.89 3.83
C GLY A 30 6.16 -11.89 2.74
N ASP A 31 5.89 -12.19 1.47
CA ASP A 31 6.30 -11.35 0.34
C ASP A 31 5.29 -10.21 0.07
N VAL A 32 4.01 -10.43 0.41
CA VAL A 32 2.89 -9.48 0.22
C VAL A 32 1.95 -9.57 1.42
N ILE A 33 1.42 -8.44 1.86
CA ILE A 33 0.39 -8.37 2.90
C ILE A 33 -0.90 -7.75 2.35
N TRP A 34 -2.05 -8.24 2.82
CA TRP A 34 -3.38 -7.71 2.53
C TRP A 34 -4.09 -7.20 3.77
N GLU A 35 -3.91 -7.83 4.88
CA GLU A 35 -4.34 -7.48 6.23
C GLU A 35 -3.43 -8.16 7.25
N ILE A 36 -3.48 -7.71 8.50
CA ILE A 36 -2.77 -8.32 9.64
C ILE A 36 -3.79 -8.65 10.73
N PRO A 37 -4.54 -9.78 10.61
CA PRO A 37 -5.53 -10.15 11.61
C PRO A 37 -4.91 -10.27 13.00
N ASN A 38 -5.49 -9.57 13.96
CA ASN A 38 -5.01 -9.56 15.33
C ASN A 38 -6.15 -9.37 16.33
N ARG A 39 -5.85 -9.37 17.65
CA ARG A 39 -6.85 -9.23 18.70
C ARG A 39 -7.18 -7.78 19.06
N GLU A 40 -6.30 -6.87 18.70
CA GLU A 40 -6.45 -5.45 18.99
C GLU A 40 -7.39 -4.78 17.99
N LYS A 41 -8.21 -3.84 18.45
CA LYS A 41 -9.03 -3.01 17.58
C LYS A 41 -8.18 -1.93 16.92
N ILE A 42 -7.37 -2.32 15.97
CA ILE A 42 -6.53 -1.44 15.15
C ILE A 42 -6.89 -1.62 13.68
N ILE A 43 -6.77 -0.54 12.91
CA ILE A 43 -7.06 -0.48 11.48
C ILE A 43 -6.10 0.50 10.83
N ALA A 44 -5.58 0.17 9.66
CA ALA A 44 -4.77 1.07 8.85
C ALA A 44 -5.62 1.71 7.76
N LEU A 45 -5.79 3.04 7.83
CA LEU A 45 -6.34 3.81 6.72
C LEU A 45 -5.20 4.11 5.76
N THR A 46 -5.39 3.83 4.48
CA THR A 46 -4.38 4.08 3.46
C THR A 46 -4.95 4.92 2.32
N PHE A 47 -4.11 5.81 1.79
CA PHE A 47 -4.47 6.74 0.72
C PHE A 47 -3.44 6.61 -0.40
N ASP A 48 -3.90 6.39 -1.63
CA ASP A 48 -3.08 6.22 -2.82
C ASP A 48 -3.14 7.49 -3.71
N ASP A 49 -2.16 7.63 -4.60
CA ASP A 49 -2.06 8.57 -5.72
C ASP A 49 -1.62 10.00 -5.39
N GLY A 50 -1.70 10.43 -4.14
CA GLY A 50 -1.30 11.78 -3.72
C GLY A 50 0.23 11.99 -3.63
N PRO A 51 0.65 13.12 -3.02
CA PRO A 51 -0.20 14.15 -2.40
C PRO A 51 -0.92 15.04 -3.41
N ASP A 52 -2.14 15.45 -3.09
CA ASP A 52 -2.99 16.33 -3.88
C ASP A 52 -3.25 17.65 -3.16
N PRO A 53 -3.18 18.82 -3.85
CA PRO A 53 -3.32 20.13 -3.20
C PRO A 53 -4.73 20.43 -2.67
N GLU A 54 -5.78 19.74 -3.15
CA GLU A 54 -7.15 19.94 -2.71
C GLU A 54 -7.57 18.97 -1.62
N ASP A 55 -7.34 17.67 -1.82
CA ASP A 55 -7.84 16.62 -0.94
C ASP A 55 -6.90 16.29 0.22
N THR A 56 -5.59 16.18 -0.02
CA THR A 56 -4.62 15.80 1.02
C THR A 56 -4.66 16.72 2.25
N PRO A 57 -4.71 18.07 2.12
CA PRO A 57 -4.82 18.95 3.29
C PRO A 57 -6.06 18.70 4.14
N GLN A 58 -7.22 18.47 3.50
CA GLN A 58 -8.48 18.22 4.19
C GLN A 58 -8.48 16.86 4.90
N ILE A 59 -7.87 15.83 4.29
CA ILE A 59 -7.68 14.51 4.90
C ILE A 59 -6.79 14.64 6.14
N LEU A 60 -5.67 15.36 6.05
CA LEU A 60 -4.75 15.58 7.18
C LEU A 60 -5.44 16.31 8.34
N ASP A 61 -6.26 17.33 8.05
CA ASP A 61 -7.03 18.05 9.06
C ASP A 61 -8.01 17.11 9.81
N LEU A 62 -8.69 16.24 9.07
CA LEU A 62 -9.59 15.24 9.66
C LEU A 62 -8.82 14.21 10.49
N LEU A 63 -7.72 13.65 9.97
CA LEU A 63 -6.89 12.70 10.69
C LEU A 63 -6.36 13.31 12.00
N LYS A 64 -5.92 14.57 11.97
CA LYS A 64 -5.48 15.31 13.14
C LYS A 64 -6.60 15.48 14.18
N GLN A 65 -7.81 15.83 13.74
CA GLN A 65 -9.00 16.01 14.60
C GLN A 65 -9.32 14.73 15.39
N TYR A 66 -9.13 13.56 14.79
CA TYR A 66 -9.41 12.25 15.40
C TYR A 66 -8.18 11.55 15.96
N HIS A 67 -7.03 12.23 16.04
CA HIS A 67 -5.74 11.66 16.47
C HIS A 67 -5.37 10.38 15.72
N ALA A 68 -5.79 10.31 14.46
CA ALA A 68 -5.59 9.17 13.58
C ALA A 68 -4.23 9.24 12.89
N LYS A 69 -3.56 8.09 12.74
CA LYS A 69 -2.40 7.93 11.84
C LYS A 69 -2.84 7.18 10.60
N ALA A 70 -2.14 7.41 9.50
CA ALA A 70 -2.43 6.79 8.21
C ALA A 70 -1.14 6.56 7.42
N THR A 71 -1.22 5.72 6.39
CA THR A 71 -0.13 5.54 5.42
C THR A 71 -0.59 6.06 4.06
N PHE A 72 0.24 6.90 3.45
CA PHE A 72 0.03 7.46 2.13
C PHE A 72 0.98 6.79 1.14
N PHE A 73 0.44 6.06 0.18
CA PHE A 73 1.19 5.49 -0.94
C PHE A 73 1.32 6.56 -2.02
N VAL A 74 2.41 7.29 -1.95
CA VAL A 74 2.60 8.52 -2.75
C VAL A 74 3.22 8.24 -4.11
N VAL A 75 2.75 8.96 -5.12
CA VAL A 75 3.35 9.02 -6.44
C VAL A 75 4.56 9.96 -6.40
N GLY A 76 5.72 9.49 -6.82
CA GLY A 76 6.97 10.24 -6.70
C GLY A 76 6.92 11.62 -7.34
N LYS A 77 6.29 11.74 -8.49
CA LYS A 77 6.06 13.00 -9.20
C LYS A 77 5.20 13.97 -8.37
N GLN A 78 4.14 13.49 -7.72
CA GLN A 78 3.31 14.33 -6.85
C GLN A 78 4.08 14.82 -5.61
N VAL A 79 4.99 13.99 -5.07
CA VAL A 79 5.89 14.42 -3.99
C VAL A 79 6.81 15.56 -4.44
N GLN A 80 7.31 15.52 -5.66
CA GLN A 80 8.13 16.60 -6.22
C GLN A 80 7.33 17.88 -6.52
N GLU A 81 6.09 17.72 -6.97
CA GLU A 81 5.19 18.85 -7.29
C GLU A 81 4.62 19.51 -6.02
N HIS A 82 4.41 18.74 -4.95
CA HIS A 82 3.81 19.21 -3.67
C HIS A 82 4.66 18.84 -2.44
N PRO A 83 5.94 19.26 -2.39
CA PRO A 83 6.87 18.85 -1.33
C PRO A 83 6.44 19.29 0.07
N GLU A 84 5.70 20.41 0.18
CA GLU A 84 5.19 20.90 1.47
C GLU A 84 4.12 19.97 2.05
N LEU A 85 3.31 19.33 1.20
CA LEU A 85 2.31 18.36 1.65
C LEU A 85 2.97 17.07 2.14
N ALA A 86 3.96 16.55 1.41
CA ALA A 86 4.72 15.38 1.84
C ALA A 86 5.46 15.64 3.18
N LYS A 87 6.02 16.84 3.37
CA LYS A 87 6.59 17.25 4.67
C LYS A 87 5.54 17.31 5.77
N ARG A 88 4.34 17.86 5.47
CA ARG A 88 3.24 17.94 6.42
C ARG A 88 2.77 16.56 6.85
N GLN A 89 2.59 15.62 5.90
CA GLN A 89 2.23 14.22 6.19
C GLN A 89 3.19 13.61 7.22
N VAL A 90 4.50 13.71 7.00
CA VAL A 90 5.52 13.19 7.92
C VAL A 90 5.54 13.92 9.25
N ALA A 91 5.45 15.27 9.25
CA ALA A 91 5.48 16.09 10.45
C ALA A 91 4.28 15.83 11.38
N GLU A 92 3.11 15.47 10.81
CA GLU A 92 1.93 15.09 11.57
C GLU A 92 1.94 13.61 11.99
N GLY A 93 3.03 12.87 11.68
CA GLY A 93 3.27 11.49 12.11
C GLY A 93 2.59 10.43 11.25
N HIS A 94 2.26 10.76 10.01
CA HIS A 94 1.82 9.80 9.02
C HIS A 94 3.02 9.13 8.34
N GLU A 95 2.78 7.99 7.70
CA GLU A 95 3.76 7.24 6.96
C GLU A 95 3.63 7.52 5.46
N LEU A 96 4.77 7.74 4.78
CA LEU A 96 4.83 7.73 3.32
C LEU A 96 5.32 6.38 2.84
N ALA A 97 4.67 5.86 1.81
CA ALA A 97 5.00 4.60 1.14
C ALA A 97 5.08 4.83 -0.38
N ASN A 98 5.73 3.93 -1.08
CA ASN A 98 6.02 4.06 -2.50
C ASN A 98 4.85 3.59 -3.37
N HIS A 99 4.41 4.42 -4.34
CA HIS A 99 3.37 4.10 -5.32
C HIS A 99 3.82 4.29 -6.77
N THR A 100 5.11 4.05 -7.05
CA THR A 100 5.81 4.36 -8.31
C THR A 100 6.02 5.86 -8.55
N PHE A 101 6.90 6.20 -9.50
CA PHE A 101 7.22 7.60 -9.76
C PHE A 101 6.18 8.30 -10.65
N ASP A 102 5.78 7.64 -11.75
CA ASP A 102 4.80 8.15 -12.72
C ASP A 102 3.43 7.46 -12.62
N HIS A 103 3.08 6.85 -11.47
CA HIS A 103 1.88 6.02 -11.32
C HIS A 103 1.80 4.91 -12.38
N MET A 104 2.93 4.26 -12.64
CA MET A 104 3.04 3.28 -13.71
C MET A 104 2.42 1.92 -13.34
N TYR A 105 1.48 1.46 -14.14
CA TYR A 105 0.91 0.11 -14.04
C TYR A 105 1.89 -0.93 -14.56
N PHE A 106 2.45 -1.74 -13.66
CA PHE A 106 3.33 -2.83 -14.08
C PHE A 106 2.54 -3.99 -14.66
N ASN A 107 3.05 -4.55 -15.74
CA ASN A 107 2.47 -5.71 -16.40
C ASN A 107 3.57 -6.72 -16.79
N ARG A 108 3.19 -7.82 -17.47
CA ARG A 108 4.14 -8.85 -17.88
C ARG A 108 5.25 -8.37 -18.83
N ARG A 109 5.05 -7.22 -19.51
CA ARG A 109 6.01 -6.64 -20.44
C ARG A 109 6.91 -5.60 -19.78
N SER A 110 6.59 -5.15 -18.57
CA SER A 110 7.44 -4.19 -17.85
C SER A 110 8.79 -4.82 -17.59
N SER A 111 9.86 -4.15 -18.04
CA SER A 111 11.21 -4.65 -17.82
C SER A 111 11.65 -4.47 -16.36
N PRO A 112 12.56 -5.31 -15.85
CA PRO A 112 13.12 -5.15 -14.51
C PRO A 112 13.69 -3.75 -14.26
N GLU A 113 14.37 -3.18 -15.25
CA GLU A 113 15.02 -1.87 -15.17
C GLU A 113 14.00 -0.75 -14.98
N VAL A 114 12.85 -0.84 -15.66
CA VAL A 114 11.74 0.11 -15.49
C VAL A 114 11.16 0.01 -14.09
N ILE A 115 10.89 -1.20 -13.59
CA ILE A 115 10.36 -1.38 -12.23
C ILE A 115 11.32 -0.81 -11.19
N VAL A 116 12.62 -1.13 -11.29
CA VAL A 116 13.66 -0.63 -10.36
C VAL A 116 13.76 0.89 -10.42
N ARG A 117 13.70 1.47 -11.61
CA ARG A 117 13.74 2.92 -11.79
C ARG A 117 12.57 3.60 -11.07
N GLU A 118 11.35 3.18 -11.33
CA GLU A 118 10.14 3.72 -10.71
C GLU A 118 10.20 3.67 -9.17
N LEU A 119 10.67 2.53 -8.61
CA LEU A 119 10.83 2.37 -7.18
C LEU A 119 11.90 3.32 -6.61
N ARG A 120 13.05 3.44 -7.27
CA ARG A 120 14.18 4.25 -6.78
C ARG A 120 13.93 5.74 -6.92
N GLU A 121 13.34 6.19 -8.03
CA GLU A 121 13.02 7.60 -8.24
C GLU A 121 11.98 8.09 -7.23
N THR A 122 10.97 7.27 -6.90
CA THR A 122 10.01 7.60 -5.83
C THR A 122 10.69 7.66 -4.46
N GLN A 123 11.52 6.66 -4.13
CA GLN A 123 12.27 6.65 -2.87
C GLN A 123 13.14 7.89 -2.73
N GLU A 124 13.82 8.28 -3.81
CA GLU A 124 14.65 9.49 -3.84
C GLU A 124 13.81 10.76 -3.64
N ALA A 125 12.66 10.87 -4.33
CA ALA A 125 11.74 12.00 -4.16
C ALA A 125 11.28 12.12 -2.70
N ILE A 126 10.85 11.02 -2.07
CA ILE A 126 10.45 10.99 -0.66
C ILE A 126 11.63 11.43 0.23
N TYR A 127 12.82 10.85 0.01
CA TYR A 127 13.99 11.12 0.83
C TYR A 127 14.47 12.57 0.74
N GLN A 128 14.54 13.14 -0.45
CA GLN A 128 14.97 14.53 -0.67
C GLN A 128 14.03 15.53 0.02
N VAL A 129 12.75 15.23 0.05
CA VAL A 129 11.74 16.13 0.64
C VAL A 129 11.65 15.96 2.15
N THR A 130 11.74 14.75 2.67
CA THR A 130 11.39 14.43 4.06
C THR A 130 12.56 13.92 4.90
N GLY A 131 13.68 13.53 4.30
CA GLY A 131 14.78 12.84 4.96
C GLY A 131 14.42 11.41 5.42
N LYS A 132 13.26 10.90 5.05
CA LYS A 132 12.79 9.55 5.41
C LYS A 132 12.90 8.58 4.24
N LYS A 133 13.12 7.31 4.54
CA LYS A 133 13.04 6.21 3.59
C LYS A 133 11.86 5.33 3.94
N THR A 134 11.23 4.75 2.92
CA THR A 134 10.17 3.75 3.09
C THR A 134 10.62 2.38 2.61
N TYR A 135 10.11 1.34 3.20
CA TYR A 135 10.24 -0.04 2.74
C TYR A 135 8.90 -0.64 2.29
N LEU A 136 7.84 0.17 2.27
CA LEU A 136 6.52 -0.25 1.81
C LEU A 136 6.29 0.19 0.38
N PHE A 137 5.71 -0.70 -0.41
CA PHE A 137 5.34 -0.45 -1.80
C PHE A 137 3.95 -1.00 -2.09
N ARG A 138 3.12 -0.21 -2.78
CA ARG A 138 1.86 -0.69 -3.37
C ARG A 138 1.92 -0.49 -4.88
N PRO A 139 1.67 -1.54 -5.69
CA PRO A 139 1.62 -1.39 -7.13
C PRO A 139 0.36 -0.66 -7.57
N PRO A 140 0.42 0.33 -8.48
CA PRO A 140 -0.74 0.97 -9.06
C PRO A 140 -1.78 -0.03 -9.58
N GLY A 141 -3.06 0.21 -9.22
CA GLY A 141 -4.18 -0.65 -9.57
C GLY A 141 -4.13 -2.06 -8.97
N GLY A 142 -3.23 -2.33 -8.02
CA GLY A 142 -3.08 -3.63 -7.39
C GLY A 142 -2.56 -4.74 -8.31
N TYR A 143 -1.93 -4.39 -9.44
CA TYR A 143 -1.36 -5.38 -10.36
C TYR A 143 -0.03 -5.90 -9.87
N TYR A 144 0.06 -7.21 -9.63
CA TYR A 144 1.29 -7.87 -9.21
C TYR A 144 1.54 -9.17 -10.01
N ASN A 145 2.79 -9.57 -10.04
CA ASN A 145 3.23 -10.87 -10.54
C ASN A 145 4.56 -11.25 -9.88
N ASP A 146 4.97 -12.53 -10.00
CA ASP A 146 6.18 -13.04 -9.38
C ASP A 146 7.42 -12.18 -9.66
N ARG A 147 7.61 -11.77 -10.91
CA ARG A 147 8.77 -10.96 -11.30
C ARG A 147 8.81 -9.65 -10.52
N MET A 148 7.68 -8.93 -10.49
CA MET A 148 7.60 -7.66 -9.77
C MET A 148 7.85 -7.85 -8.27
N ILE A 149 7.22 -8.85 -7.65
CA ILE A 149 7.40 -9.14 -6.23
C ILE A 149 8.85 -9.47 -5.90
N GLN A 150 9.53 -10.30 -6.72
CA GLN A 150 10.94 -10.62 -6.53
C GLN A 150 11.86 -9.39 -6.68
N ILE A 151 11.54 -8.48 -7.61
CA ILE A 151 12.26 -7.22 -7.75
C ILE A 151 12.04 -6.34 -6.53
N CYS A 152 10.79 -6.15 -6.09
CA CYS A 152 10.48 -5.38 -4.88
C CYS A 152 11.23 -5.90 -3.66
N LYS A 153 11.22 -7.22 -3.45
CA LYS A 153 11.96 -7.87 -2.36
C LYS A 153 13.47 -7.63 -2.45
N LYS A 154 14.05 -7.71 -3.65
CA LYS A 154 15.48 -7.43 -3.88
C LYS A 154 15.84 -5.97 -3.61
N GLU A 155 14.93 -5.05 -3.91
CA GLU A 155 15.09 -3.62 -3.61
C GLU A 155 14.73 -3.27 -2.16
N GLY A 156 14.39 -4.27 -1.32
CA GLY A 156 14.11 -4.08 0.11
C GLY A 156 12.68 -3.64 0.42
N TYR A 157 11.74 -3.85 -0.49
CA TYR A 157 10.34 -3.50 -0.28
C TYR A 157 9.48 -4.69 0.14
N LEU A 158 8.57 -4.44 1.08
CA LEU A 158 7.39 -5.24 1.36
C LEU A 158 6.25 -4.74 0.50
N VAL A 159 5.62 -5.64 -0.25
CA VAL A 159 4.44 -5.29 -1.07
C VAL A 159 3.20 -5.28 -0.18
N VAL A 160 2.46 -4.17 -0.21
CA VAL A 160 1.27 -3.94 0.62
C VAL A 160 0.06 -3.75 -0.29
N MET A 161 -0.88 -4.65 -0.17
CA MET A 161 -2.19 -4.55 -0.81
C MET A 161 -3.21 -3.96 0.18
N TRP A 162 -4.47 -4.36 0.08
CA TRP A 162 -5.54 -3.97 1.00
C TRP A 162 -6.46 -5.15 1.28
N SER A 163 -7.16 -5.12 2.38
CA SER A 163 -8.20 -6.11 2.69
C SER A 163 -9.26 -6.09 1.60
N TRP A 164 -9.53 -7.20 0.93
CA TRP A 164 -10.44 -7.22 -0.23
C TRP A 164 -11.84 -6.68 0.06
N HIS A 165 -12.29 -6.86 1.30
CA HIS A 165 -13.56 -6.32 1.77
C HIS A 165 -13.51 -4.82 2.10
N GLN A 166 -12.33 -4.19 2.05
CA GLN A 166 -12.07 -2.77 2.34
C GLN A 166 -11.63 -1.97 1.10
N ASP A 167 -11.87 -2.47 -0.09
CA ASP A 167 -11.75 -1.69 -1.34
C ASP A 167 -12.96 -0.78 -1.45
N THR A 168 -12.76 0.51 -1.28
CA THR A 168 -13.85 1.50 -1.21
C THR A 168 -14.38 1.92 -2.57
N TRP A 169 -13.57 1.75 -3.63
CA TRP A 169 -13.85 2.21 -4.98
C TRP A 169 -14.13 3.72 -5.07
N ASP A 170 -13.58 4.50 -4.14
CA ASP A 170 -13.79 5.96 -4.05
C ASP A 170 -13.30 6.69 -5.32
N TRP A 171 -12.23 6.18 -5.96
CA TRP A 171 -11.75 6.64 -7.26
C TRP A 171 -12.83 6.60 -8.36
N ASN A 172 -13.80 5.71 -8.28
CA ASN A 172 -14.91 5.58 -9.24
C ASN A 172 -16.17 6.36 -8.81
N ARG A 173 -16.07 7.17 -7.79
CA ARG A 173 -17.16 8.05 -7.27
C ARG A 173 -18.50 7.32 -7.07
N PRO A 174 -18.53 6.25 -6.26
CA PRO A 174 -19.71 5.42 -6.09
C PRO A 174 -20.81 6.09 -5.25
N GLY A 175 -20.52 7.24 -4.66
CA GLY A 175 -21.35 7.96 -3.69
C GLY A 175 -20.83 7.78 -2.26
N VAL A 176 -20.79 8.89 -1.49
CA VAL A 176 -20.27 8.95 -0.12
C VAL A 176 -20.83 7.82 0.76
N ALA A 177 -22.14 7.60 0.73
CA ALA A 177 -22.80 6.57 1.54
C ALA A 177 -22.27 5.14 1.21
N LYS A 178 -21.91 4.85 -0.05
CA LYS A 178 -21.36 3.54 -0.41
C LYS A 178 -19.96 3.37 0.15
N ILE A 179 -19.12 4.40 0.09
CA ILE A 179 -17.78 4.39 0.68
C ILE A 179 -17.87 4.16 2.18
N VAL A 180 -18.70 4.95 2.88
CA VAL A 180 -18.94 4.83 4.33
C VAL A 180 -19.41 3.43 4.71
N ASN A 181 -20.44 2.92 4.03
CA ASN A 181 -20.98 1.59 4.30
C ASN A 181 -19.98 0.48 4.02
N LYS A 182 -19.16 0.64 2.96
CA LYS A 182 -18.11 -0.33 2.63
C LYS A 182 -17.12 -0.50 3.78
N VAL A 183 -16.66 0.62 4.35
CA VAL A 183 -15.71 0.58 5.46
C VAL A 183 -16.40 0.12 6.74
N LEU A 184 -17.48 0.78 7.16
CA LEU A 184 -18.09 0.57 8.48
C LEU A 184 -18.75 -0.80 8.67
N ASN A 185 -19.34 -1.37 7.61
CA ASN A 185 -20.02 -2.67 7.70
C ASN A 185 -19.06 -3.85 7.61
N ASN A 186 -17.82 -3.62 7.17
CA ASN A 186 -16.84 -4.68 6.98
C ASN A 186 -15.61 -4.55 7.90
N ALA A 187 -15.50 -3.51 8.71
CA ALA A 187 -14.33 -3.24 9.54
C ALA A 187 -14.00 -4.41 10.47
N ARG A 188 -12.78 -4.92 10.37
CA ARG A 188 -12.20 -5.99 11.19
C ARG A 188 -10.86 -5.53 11.76
N ASN A 189 -10.46 -6.18 12.85
CA ASN A 189 -9.16 -5.90 13.45
C ASN A 189 -8.03 -6.28 12.48
N GLY A 190 -7.15 -5.33 12.22
CA GLY A 190 -6.01 -5.52 11.34
C GLY A 190 -6.27 -5.28 9.86
N ASP A 191 -7.43 -4.71 9.51
CA ASP A 191 -7.72 -4.31 8.14
C ASP A 191 -6.79 -3.21 7.63
N ILE A 192 -6.49 -3.28 6.34
CA ILE A 192 -5.88 -2.22 5.54
C ILE A 192 -6.97 -1.71 4.59
N VAL A 193 -7.43 -0.47 4.80
CA VAL A 193 -8.50 0.17 4.02
C VAL A 193 -7.89 0.92 2.85
N LEU A 194 -8.36 0.66 1.62
CA LEU A 194 -7.97 1.41 0.43
C LEU A 194 -8.91 2.59 0.21
N MET A 195 -8.30 3.76 0.16
CA MET A 195 -8.88 5.02 -0.30
C MET A 195 -7.84 5.78 -1.13
N HIS A 196 -8.22 6.92 -1.68
CA HIS A 196 -7.33 7.76 -2.47
C HIS A 196 -7.38 9.21 -1.97
N ASP A 197 -6.23 9.87 -1.90
CA ASP A 197 -6.12 11.31 -1.64
C ASP A 197 -5.87 12.14 -2.91
N HIS A 198 -5.87 11.45 -4.07
CA HIS A 198 -5.98 12.05 -5.38
C HIS A 198 -6.92 11.20 -6.26
N VAL A 199 -7.95 11.80 -6.84
CA VAL A 199 -8.83 11.16 -7.81
C VAL A 199 -9.14 12.11 -8.95
N GLU A 200 -9.34 11.59 -10.16
CA GLU A 200 -9.75 12.42 -11.29
C GLU A 200 -11.15 13.01 -11.04
N GLY A 201 -11.25 14.33 -11.01
CA GLY A 201 -12.48 15.07 -10.73
C GLY A 201 -12.75 15.23 -9.23
N LYS A 202 -14.02 15.45 -8.85
CA LYS A 202 -14.38 15.73 -7.46
C LYS A 202 -14.32 14.48 -6.59
N SER A 203 -13.45 14.49 -5.59
CA SER A 203 -13.32 13.43 -4.60
C SER A 203 -14.54 13.32 -3.68
N GLN A 204 -14.80 12.12 -3.19
CA GLN A 204 -15.81 11.82 -2.18
C GLN A 204 -15.19 11.32 -0.87
N THR A 205 -13.89 11.13 -0.87
CA THR A 205 -13.11 10.53 0.23
C THR A 205 -13.16 11.40 1.48
N VAL A 206 -12.96 12.71 1.33
CA VAL A 206 -13.05 13.68 2.45
C VAL A 206 -14.41 13.62 3.13
N ASP A 207 -15.50 13.62 2.37
CA ASP A 207 -16.86 13.58 2.94
C ASP A 207 -17.19 12.21 3.56
N ALA A 208 -16.62 11.14 3.04
CA ALA A 208 -16.74 9.82 3.65
C ALA A 208 -15.96 9.74 4.98
N LEU A 209 -14.74 10.27 5.04
CA LEU A 209 -13.93 10.28 6.26
C LEU A 209 -14.56 11.04 7.42
N LYS A 210 -15.32 12.11 7.17
CA LYS A 210 -16.12 12.84 8.19
C LYS A 210 -17.11 11.93 8.93
N GLN A 211 -17.51 10.81 8.32
CA GLN A 211 -18.42 9.83 8.90
C GLN A 211 -17.70 8.58 9.40
N ILE A 212 -16.66 8.13 8.68
CA ILE A 212 -15.91 6.91 8.98
C ILE A 212 -15.12 7.08 10.28
N LEU A 213 -14.33 8.16 10.41
CA LEU A 213 -13.44 8.37 11.54
C LEU A 213 -14.16 8.38 12.89
N PRO A 214 -15.21 9.20 13.12
CA PRO A 214 -15.91 9.22 14.40
C PRO A 214 -16.57 7.88 14.72
N GLU A 215 -17.14 7.19 13.74
CA GLU A 215 -17.84 5.95 13.98
C GLU A 215 -16.87 4.79 14.32
N LEU A 216 -15.73 4.68 13.61
CA LEU A 216 -14.71 3.69 13.97
C LEU A 216 -14.10 3.97 15.35
N GLN A 217 -13.81 5.24 15.66
CA GLN A 217 -13.32 5.63 16.98
C GLN A 217 -14.33 5.27 18.08
N LYS A 218 -15.63 5.53 17.89
CA LYS A 218 -16.71 5.15 18.78
C LYS A 218 -16.79 3.63 19.00
N ARG A 219 -16.48 2.83 17.96
CA ARG A 219 -16.38 1.36 18.05
C ARG A 219 -15.10 0.89 18.76
N GLY A 220 -14.22 1.82 19.13
CA GLY A 220 -12.97 1.57 19.86
C GLY A 220 -11.78 1.23 18.96
N TYR A 221 -11.87 1.49 17.65
CA TYR A 221 -10.72 1.33 16.77
C TYR A 221 -9.69 2.43 16.98
N ARG A 222 -8.41 2.04 16.98
CA ARG A 222 -7.25 2.93 16.86
C ARG A 222 -6.75 2.90 15.42
N PHE A 223 -6.36 4.07 14.93
CA PHE A 223 -5.84 4.24 13.59
C PHE A 223 -4.32 4.23 13.64
N VAL A 224 -3.70 3.28 12.97
CA VAL A 224 -2.26 3.06 12.96
C VAL A 224 -1.71 3.14 11.53
N THR A 225 -0.41 3.36 11.39
CA THR A 225 0.26 3.22 10.08
C THR A 225 0.37 1.73 9.70
N VAL A 226 0.66 1.45 8.43
CA VAL A 226 0.89 0.07 7.98
C VAL A 226 2.11 -0.52 8.66
N SER A 227 3.19 0.24 8.84
CA SER A 227 4.38 -0.23 9.57
C SER A 227 4.05 -0.59 11.01
N GLU A 228 3.30 0.26 11.72
CA GLU A 228 2.82 -0.07 13.06
C GLU A 228 1.93 -1.32 13.05
N LEU A 229 1.04 -1.46 12.05
CA LEU A 229 0.18 -2.64 11.94
C LEU A 229 0.99 -3.93 11.76
N VAL A 230 2.06 -3.89 10.97
CA VAL A 230 2.95 -5.05 10.75
C VAL A 230 3.63 -5.51 12.04
N GLU A 231 3.96 -4.59 12.95
CA GLU A 231 4.55 -4.92 14.25
C GLU A 231 3.63 -5.78 15.13
N TYR A 232 2.30 -5.69 14.98
CA TYR A 232 1.34 -6.54 15.68
C TYR A 232 1.28 -7.98 15.17
N ASN A 233 1.93 -8.29 14.07
CA ASN A 233 2.03 -9.66 13.53
C ASN A 233 3.21 -10.44 14.12
N ILE A 234 4.01 -9.82 14.98
CA ILE A 234 5.13 -10.49 15.64
C ILE A 234 4.57 -11.33 16.82
N PRO A 235 4.75 -12.67 16.79
CA PRO A 235 4.22 -13.56 17.84
C PRO A 235 4.88 -13.34 19.19
#